data_9491b5cd81a864029fdd2ab9ceeee4ab
#
_entry.id   9491b5cd81a864029fdd2ab9ceeee4ab
#
_cell.length_a   1.000
_cell.length_b   1.000
_cell.length_c   1.000
_cell.angle_alpha   90.00
_cell.angle_beta   90.00
_cell.angle_gamma   90.00
#
_symmetry.space_group_name_H-M   'P 1'
#
loop_
_entity.id
_entity.type
_entity.pdbx_description
1 polymer ?
#
loop_
_entity_poly.entity_id
_entity_poly.type
_entity_poly.pdbx_seq_one_letter_code
_entity_poly.pdbx_strand_id
1 'polypeptide(L)'
;MIKKLLLIFLLTYPQFSHSSVEVDFNIWLKKFKITAQKEGISEETINNSLKNAKYLEQVIKYDRYQPEFFEDTETYIKKRATRSRMLKAKALLIKNKKLFDEVEKKFKVEKELLLALWGIETNFGKNVGKMDIISSLATLSFDKRRSEFFSKELIILLKLIDQKLIDVDTLYGSWAGAFGNFQFMPSSIENYAIDYDKNNKIELKQSLPDAVASAANYISKIGWEYQSSCFHKVELTKPISKKYINTSAKKIKNYRTINLWKKKGIVDIEQISDKNKAALVIPDLAVIEENKNSPAFLVFDNYEKILKWNRSLRFGVTVCTLANMIKNEI
;
A
#
# COMPACT_ATOMS: atom_id res chain seq x y z
N MET A 1 -35.50 -63.45 16.96
CA MET A 1 -35.59 -62.04 17.43
C MET A 1 -34.16 -61.54 17.73
N ILE A 2 -33.57 -60.79 16.78
CA ILE A 2 -32.19 -60.28 16.89
C ILE A 2 -32.30 -58.77 17.22
N LYS A 3 -31.96 -58.37 18.41
CA LYS A 3 -31.89 -56.94 18.84
C LYS A 3 -30.65 -56.32 18.18
N LYS A 4 -30.86 -55.37 17.27
CA LYS A 4 -29.82 -54.48 16.76
C LYS A 4 -29.49 -53.41 17.81
N LEU A 5 -28.26 -53.49 18.33
CA LEU A 5 -27.68 -52.46 19.18
C LEU A 5 -27.19 -51.32 18.29
N LEU A 6 -27.79 -50.14 18.38
CA LEU A 6 -27.36 -48.92 17.67
C LEU A 6 -26.27 -48.26 18.53
N LEU A 7 -25.02 -48.36 18.09
CA LEU A 7 -23.90 -47.64 18.73
C LEU A 7 -23.87 -46.20 18.17
N ILE A 8 -24.30 -45.22 18.97
CA ILE A 8 -24.21 -43.79 18.63
C ILE A 8 -22.73 -43.38 18.93
N PHE A 9 -21.94 -43.18 17.90
CA PHE A 9 -20.62 -42.55 17.99
C PHE A 9 -20.85 -41.02 18.13
N LEU A 10 -20.74 -40.49 19.34
CA LEU A 10 -20.62 -39.06 19.59
C LEU A 10 -19.24 -38.61 19.10
N LEU A 11 -19.17 -38.03 17.89
CA LEU A 11 -18.03 -37.31 17.39
C LEU A 11 -17.93 -35.99 18.18
N THR A 12 -17.16 -35.97 19.25
CA THR A 12 -16.72 -34.75 19.92
C THR A 12 -15.71 -34.07 19.02
N TYR A 13 -16.15 -33.09 18.22
CA TYR A 13 -15.23 -32.13 17.59
C TYR A 13 -14.57 -31.34 18.73
N PRO A 14 -13.21 -31.24 18.77
CA PRO A 14 -12.57 -30.33 19.68
C PRO A 14 -12.99 -28.91 19.28
N GLN A 15 -13.84 -28.27 20.03
CA GLN A 15 -13.99 -26.82 20.02
C GLN A 15 -12.68 -26.26 20.51
N PHE A 16 -11.74 -25.93 19.60
CA PHE A 16 -10.60 -25.07 19.91
C PHE A 16 -11.19 -23.73 20.37
N SER A 17 -11.14 -23.51 21.66
CA SER A 17 -11.86 -22.44 22.31
C SER A 17 -11.24 -21.09 21.94
N HIS A 18 -12.03 -20.19 21.42
CA HIS A 18 -11.72 -18.75 21.27
C HIS A 18 -11.12 -18.16 22.57
N SER A 19 -11.44 -18.74 23.73
CA SER A 19 -10.95 -18.32 25.04
C SER A 19 -9.43 -18.44 25.23
N SER A 20 -8.76 -19.41 24.59
CA SER A 20 -7.32 -19.60 24.78
C SER A 20 -6.47 -18.54 24.06
N VAL A 21 -6.85 -18.17 22.82
CA VAL A 21 -6.14 -17.15 22.03
C VAL A 21 -6.28 -15.76 22.66
N GLU A 22 -7.46 -15.42 23.15
CA GLU A 22 -7.68 -14.14 23.84
C GLU A 22 -6.90 -14.05 25.16
N VAL A 23 -6.78 -15.14 25.92
CA VAL A 23 -5.96 -15.19 27.11
C VAL A 23 -4.48 -14.97 26.77
N ASP A 24 -3.97 -15.66 25.75
CA ASP A 24 -2.59 -15.51 25.27
C ASP A 24 -2.31 -14.10 24.75
N PHE A 25 -3.26 -13.51 24.00
CA PHE A 25 -3.17 -12.12 23.53
C PHE A 25 -3.10 -11.14 24.70
N ASN A 26 -3.91 -11.32 25.74
CA ASN A 26 -3.89 -10.45 26.92
C ASN A 26 -2.58 -10.57 27.71
N ILE A 27 -2.00 -11.77 27.80
CA ILE A 27 -0.67 -11.98 28.40
C ILE A 27 0.40 -11.26 27.58
N TRP A 28 0.36 -11.39 26.24
CA TRP A 28 1.24 -10.71 25.33
C TRP A 28 1.10 -9.18 25.46
N LEU A 29 -0.14 -8.66 25.50
CA LEU A 29 -0.42 -7.22 25.58
C LEU A 29 0.17 -6.61 26.88
N LYS A 30 0.10 -7.31 28.00
CA LYS A 30 0.75 -6.89 29.25
C LYS A 30 2.27 -6.75 29.08
N LYS A 31 2.92 -7.72 28.40
CA LYS A 31 4.37 -7.67 28.11
C LYS A 31 4.69 -6.53 27.13
N PHE A 32 3.83 -6.32 26.13
CA PHE A 32 4.00 -5.26 25.15
C PHE A 32 3.91 -3.86 25.80
N LYS A 33 3.01 -3.64 26.76
CA LYS A 33 2.93 -2.38 27.54
C LYS A 33 4.25 -2.06 28.25
N ILE A 34 4.90 -3.06 28.84
CA ILE A 34 6.23 -2.90 29.47
C ILE A 34 7.28 -2.52 28.40
N THR A 35 7.21 -3.12 27.22
CA THR A 35 8.11 -2.77 26.10
C THR A 35 7.87 -1.33 25.65
N ALA A 36 6.62 -0.90 25.50
CA ALA A 36 6.28 0.46 25.11
C ALA A 36 6.79 1.50 26.14
N GLN A 37 6.69 1.18 27.44
CA GLN A 37 7.24 2.04 28.49
C GLN A 37 8.77 2.16 28.40
N LYS A 38 9.48 1.05 28.14
CA LYS A 38 10.94 1.07 27.92
C LYS A 38 11.35 1.86 26.68
N GLU A 39 10.48 1.96 25.67
CA GLU A 39 10.65 2.78 24.47
C GLU A 39 10.37 4.28 24.71
N GLY A 40 10.09 4.68 25.96
CA GLY A 40 9.90 6.06 26.39
C GLY A 40 8.49 6.61 26.21
N ILE A 41 7.49 5.75 25.95
CA ILE A 41 6.08 6.17 25.83
C ILE A 41 5.48 6.34 27.23
N SER A 42 4.74 7.43 27.45
CA SER A 42 4.13 7.73 28.76
C SER A 42 3.12 6.66 29.17
N GLU A 43 2.99 6.45 30.49
CA GLU A 43 2.02 5.51 31.04
C GLU A 43 0.57 5.91 30.69
N GLU A 44 0.29 7.21 30.64
CA GLU A 44 -1.00 7.76 30.25
C GLU A 44 -1.35 7.33 28.82
N THR A 45 -0.44 7.53 27.86
CA THR A 45 -0.64 7.14 26.45
C THR A 45 -0.81 5.64 26.31
N ILE A 46 0.03 4.84 26.99
CA ILE A 46 -0.06 3.38 26.97
C ILE A 46 -1.44 2.92 27.47
N ASN A 47 -1.89 3.44 28.60
CA ASN A 47 -3.15 3.04 29.19
C ASN A 47 -4.34 3.50 28.36
N ASN A 48 -4.37 4.75 27.89
CA ASN A 48 -5.46 5.28 27.09
C ASN A 48 -5.57 4.57 25.73
N SER A 49 -4.45 4.33 25.06
CA SER A 49 -4.44 3.72 23.72
C SER A 49 -4.70 2.21 23.78
N LEU A 50 -4.09 1.49 24.73
CA LEU A 50 -4.13 0.03 24.75
C LEU A 50 -5.21 -0.57 25.66
N LYS A 51 -6.02 0.24 26.36
CA LYS A 51 -7.08 -0.28 27.27
C LYS A 51 -8.15 -1.08 26.55
N ASN A 52 -8.48 -0.68 25.32
CA ASN A 52 -9.54 -1.28 24.49
C ASN A 52 -8.98 -2.17 23.37
N ALA A 53 -7.66 -2.38 23.33
CA ALA A 53 -7.03 -3.23 22.34
C ALA A 53 -7.49 -4.68 22.50
N LYS A 54 -7.94 -5.30 21.40
CA LYS A 54 -8.46 -6.67 21.37
C LYS A 54 -7.91 -7.45 20.19
N TYR A 55 -7.90 -8.77 20.33
CA TYR A 55 -7.56 -9.66 19.25
C TYR A 55 -8.65 -9.64 18.17
N LEU A 56 -8.26 -9.44 16.93
CA LEU A 56 -9.15 -9.36 15.76
C LEU A 56 -8.84 -10.52 14.81
N GLU A 57 -9.54 -11.65 14.94
CA GLU A 57 -9.35 -12.81 14.05
C GLU A 57 -9.46 -12.45 12.57
N GLN A 58 -10.37 -11.53 12.22
CA GLN A 58 -10.54 -11.07 10.85
C GLN A 58 -9.29 -10.42 10.26
N VAL A 59 -8.47 -9.77 11.09
CA VAL A 59 -7.18 -9.18 10.68
C VAL A 59 -6.23 -10.29 10.23
N ILE A 60 -6.18 -11.40 10.96
CA ILE A 60 -5.35 -12.56 10.58
C ILE A 60 -5.83 -13.17 9.26
N LYS A 61 -7.15 -13.29 9.07
CA LYS A 61 -7.72 -13.78 7.80
C LYS A 61 -7.30 -12.89 6.62
N TYR A 62 -7.38 -11.57 6.76
CA TYR A 62 -6.93 -10.63 5.72
C TYR A 62 -5.42 -10.69 5.49
N ASP A 63 -4.61 -10.84 6.54
CA ASP A 63 -3.16 -10.97 6.41
C ASP A 63 -2.73 -12.23 5.65
N ARG A 64 -3.51 -13.32 5.73
CA ARG A 64 -3.25 -14.58 5.02
C ARG A 64 -3.76 -14.57 3.58
N TYR A 65 -4.76 -13.75 3.28
CA TYR A 65 -5.39 -13.70 1.97
C TYR A 65 -5.42 -12.26 1.44
N GLN A 66 -4.53 -11.95 0.52
CA GLN A 66 -4.42 -10.63 -0.13
C GLN A 66 -4.80 -10.76 -1.61
N PRO A 67 -5.91 -10.15 -2.07
CA PRO A 67 -6.45 -10.30 -3.43
C PRO A 67 -5.45 -9.93 -4.55
N GLU A 68 -4.54 -8.99 -4.29
CA GLU A 68 -3.54 -8.54 -5.26
C GLU A 68 -2.58 -9.64 -5.74
N PHE A 69 -2.53 -10.78 -5.07
CA PHE A 69 -1.72 -11.92 -5.50
C PHE A 69 -2.47 -12.89 -6.42
N PHE A 70 -3.79 -12.72 -6.58
CA PHE A 70 -4.65 -13.66 -7.32
C PHE A 70 -5.23 -13.06 -8.61
N GLU A 71 -5.23 -11.73 -8.78
CA GLU A 71 -5.68 -11.09 -10.01
C GLU A 71 -4.55 -11.00 -11.04
N ASP A 72 -4.83 -11.24 -12.34
CA ASP A 72 -3.90 -10.88 -13.42
C ASP A 72 -3.79 -9.36 -13.56
N THR A 73 -2.68 -8.91 -14.17
CA THR A 73 -2.35 -7.48 -14.27
C THR A 73 -3.38 -6.69 -15.07
N GLU A 74 -3.91 -7.24 -16.13
CA GLU A 74 -4.89 -6.55 -16.97
C GLU A 74 -6.21 -6.32 -16.23
N THR A 75 -6.70 -7.36 -15.56
CA THR A 75 -7.89 -7.27 -14.69
C THR A 75 -7.67 -6.29 -13.54
N TYR A 76 -6.49 -6.33 -12.91
CA TYR A 76 -6.14 -5.42 -11.83
C TYR A 76 -6.17 -3.96 -12.26
N ILE A 77 -5.59 -3.64 -13.43
CA ILE A 77 -5.59 -2.29 -14.01
C ILE A 77 -7.03 -1.87 -14.38
N LYS A 78 -7.77 -2.71 -15.12
CA LYS A 78 -9.14 -2.41 -15.58
C LYS A 78 -10.09 -2.10 -14.42
N LYS A 79 -9.96 -2.78 -13.29
CA LYS A 79 -10.79 -2.54 -12.10
C LYS A 79 -10.43 -1.24 -11.36
N ARG A 80 -9.20 -0.75 -11.48
CA ARG A 80 -8.70 0.35 -10.64
C ARG A 80 -8.37 1.62 -11.41
N ALA A 81 -7.76 1.55 -12.59
CA ALA A 81 -7.53 2.71 -13.47
C ALA A 81 -8.72 2.89 -14.43
N THR A 82 -9.86 3.31 -13.89
CA THR A 82 -11.12 3.44 -14.64
C THR A 82 -11.35 4.87 -15.12
N ARG A 83 -12.11 5.01 -16.23
CA ARG A 83 -12.57 6.33 -16.71
C ARG A 83 -13.35 7.10 -15.64
N SER A 84 -14.20 6.42 -14.88
CA SER A 84 -14.95 7.05 -13.78
C SER A 84 -14.02 7.64 -12.72
N ARG A 85 -12.95 6.91 -12.37
CA ARG A 85 -11.96 7.39 -11.39
C ARG A 85 -11.14 8.56 -11.94
N MET A 86 -10.77 8.53 -13.21
CA MET A 86 -10.11 9.62 -13.91
C MET A 86 -10.97 10.90 -13.95
N LEU A 87 -12.26 10.79 -14.32
CA LEU A 87 -13.18 11.92 -14.32
C LEU A 87 -13.40 12.51 -12.92
N LYS A 88 -13.48 11.65 -11.89
CA LYS A 88 -13.55 12.12 -10.49
C LYS A 88 -12.27 12.85 -10.08
N ALA A 89 -11.09 12.37 -10.47
CA ALA A 89 -9.82 13.05 -10.23
C ALA A 89 -9.80 14.43 -10.86
N LYS A 90 -10.21 14.56 -12.12
CA LYS A 90 -10.34 15.86 -12.82
C LYS A 90 -11.25 16.84 -12.06
N ALA A 91 -12.44 16.39 -11.66
CA ALA A 91 -13.36 17.23 -10.89
C ALA A 91 -12.77 17.68 -9.54
N LEU A 92 -12.05 16.79 -8.83
CA LEU A 92 -11.38 17.11 -7.57
C LEU A 92 -10.19 18.05 -7.77
N LEU A 93 -9.45 17.91 -8.87
CA LEU A 93 -8.39 18.84 -9.23
C LEU A 93 -8.93 20.25 -9.48
N ILE A 94 -10.01 20.37 -10.24
CA ILE A 94 -10.65 21.68 -10.51
C ILE A 94 -11.09 22.31 -9.19
N LYS A 95 -11.77 21.54 -8.33
CA LYS A 95 -12.27 22.01 -7.03
C LYS A 95 -11.15 22.48 -6.10
N ASN A 96 -9.98 21.83 -6.11
CA ASN A 96 -8.88 22.09 -5.19
C ASN A 96 -7.62 22.58 -5.92
N LYS A 97 -7.80 23.26 -7.07
CA LYS A 97 -6.71 23.62 -7.99
C LYS A 97 -5.56 24.33 -7.28
N LYS A 98 -5.85 25.31 -6.44
CA LYS A 98 -4.84 26.07 -5.70
C LYS A 98 -3.95 25.15 -4.85
N LEU A 99 -4.55 24.26 -4.06
CA LEU A 99 -3.81 23.33 -3.21
C LEU A 99 -2.87 22.43 -4.04
N PHE A 100 -3.39 21.80 -5.10
CA PHE A 100 -2.59 20.89 -5.92
C PHE A 100 -1.46 21.62 -6.66
N ASP A 101 -1.70 22.82 -7.17
CA ASP A 101 -0.66 23.63 -7.84
C ASP A 101 0.44 24.08 -6.87
N GLU A 102 0.08 24.48 -5.63
CA GLU A 102 1.04 24.85 -4.58
C GLU A 102 1.88 23.66 -4.14
N VAL A 103 1.25 22.50 -3.92
CA VAL A 103 1.93 21.26 -3.52
C VAL A 103 2.86 20.75 -4.63
N GLU A 104 2.39 20.71 -5.88
CA GLU A 104 3.23 20.33 -7.03
C GLU A 104 4.44 21.25 -7.17
N LYS A 105 4.25 22.56 -7.09
CA LYS A 105 5.34 23.55 -7.15
C LYS A 105 6.37 23.33 -6.05
N LYS A 106 5.90 23.08 -4.81
CA LYS A 106 6.74 22.94 -3.62
C LYS A 106 7.53 21.64 -3.61
N PHE A 107 6.88 20.51 -3.89
CA PHE A 107 7.48 19.17 -3.72
C PHE A 107 8.02 18.58 -5.02
N LYS A 108 7.73 19.19 -6.17
CA LYS A 108 8.11 18.67 -7.49
C LYS A 108 7.59 17.24 -7.70
N VAL A 109 6.31 17.04 -7.43
CA VAL A 109 5.56 15.80 -7.65
C VAL A 109 4.28 16.19 -8.37
N GLU A 110 4.00 15.55 -9.50
CA GLU A 110 2.87 15.89 -10.37
C GLU A 110 1.54 15.65 -9.63
N LYS A 111 0.63 16.61 -9.72
CA LYS A 111 -0.71 16.51 -9.15
C LYS A 111 -1.50 15.31 -9.67
N GLU A 112 -1.27 14.91 -10.92
CA GLU A 112 -1.89 13.73 -11.52
C GLU A 112 -1.45 12.44 -10.81
N LEU A 113 -0.19 12.35 -10.39
CA LEU A 113 0.31 11.23 -9.58
C LEU A 113 -0.35 11.20 -8.20
N LEU A 114 -0.44 12.35 -7.53
CA LEU A 114 -1.08 12.46 -6.21
C LEU A 114 -2.55 12.08 -6.29
N LEU A 115 -3.27 12.54 -7.32
CA LEU A 115 -4.65 12.15 -7.57
C LEU A 115 -4.80 10.66 -7.89
N ALA A 116 -3.87 10.07 -8.65
CA ALA A 116 -3.88 8.65 -8.93
C ALA A 116 -3.66 7.82 -7.67
N LEU A 117 -2.67 8.16 -6.83
CA LEU A 117 -2.45 7.52 -5.53
C LEU A 117 -3.71 7.62 -4.66
N TRP A 118 -4.27 8.82 -4.47
CA TRP A 118 -5.49 9.01 -3.68
C TRP A 118 -6.67 8.21 -4.22
N GLY A 119 -6.82 8.16 -5.55
CA GLY A 119 -7.85 7.38 -6.20
C GLY A 119 -7.69 5.86 -6.01
N ILE A 120 -6.48 5.34 -6.10
CA ILE A 120 -6.20 3.90 -5.96
C ILE A 120 -6.29 3.47 -4.49
N GLU A 121 -5.71 4.23 -3.56
CA GLU A 121 -5.67 3.87 -2.15
C GLU A 121 -7.06 3.88 -1.50
N THR A 122 -7.81 4.97 -1.67
CA THR A 122 -9.05 5.14 -0.90
C THR A 122 -10.27 5.54 -1.73
N ASN A 123 -10.19 5.50 -3.07
CA ASN A 123 -11.22 6.05 -3.92
C ASN A 123 -11.58 7.50 -3.54
N PHE A 124 -10.54 8.33 -3.36
CA PHE A 124 -10.63 9.72 -2.96
C PHE A 124 -11.29 9.91 -1.59
N GLY A 125 -10.79 9.19 -0.59
CA GLY A 125 -11.25 9.27 0.79
C GLY A 125 -12.55 8.54 1.11
N LYS A 126 -13.20 7.89 0.11
CA LYS A 126 -14.44 7.15 0.35
C LYS A 126 -14.21 5.85 1.14
N ASN A 127 -13.07 5.20 0.95
CA ASN A 127 -12.74 3.88 1.48
C ASN A 127 -11.45 3.91 2.33
N VAL A 128 -11.43 4.70 3.38
CA VAL A 128 -10.25 4.85 4.27
C VAL A 128 -10.06 3.69 5.25
N GLY A 129 -10.98 2.72 5.27
CA GLY A 129 -11.00 1.63 6.24
C GLY A 129 -11.84 1.97 7.48
N LYS A 130 -12.23 0.91 8.22
CA LYS A 130 -13.08 1.00 9.42
C LYS A 130 -12.56 0.13 10.57
N MET A 131 -11.39 -0.50 10.40
CA MET A 131 -10.80 -1.32 11.45
C MET A 131 -10.15 -0.41 12.50
N ASP A 132 -10.29 -0.79 13.76
CA ASP A 132 -9.50 -0.18 14.84
C ASP A 132 -8.01 -0.47 14.60
N ILE A 133 -7.22 0.58 14.38
CA ILE A 133 -5.81 0.46 13.98
C ILE A 133 -4.97 -0.11 15.11
N ILE A 134 -5.24 0.29 16.36
CA ILE A 134 -4.49 -0.17 17.51
C ILE A 134 -4.70 -1.66 17.70
N SER A 135 -5.95 -2.14 17.70
CA SER A 135 -6.26 -3.57 17.78
C SER A 135 -5.72 -4.35 16.60
N SER A 136 -5.75 -3.77 15.39
CA SER A 136 -5.20 -4.40 14.17
C SER A 136 -3.70 -4.59 14.28
N LEU A 137 -2.95 -3.54 14.64
CA LEU A 137 -1.50 -3.61 14.81
C LEU A 137 -1.13 -4.51 16.00
N ALA A 138 -1.86 -4.46 17.12
CA ALA A 138 -1.64 -5.35 18.27
C ALA A 138 -1.85 -6.82 17.89
N THR A 139 -2.91 -7.13 17.12
CA THR A 139 -3.18 -8.48 16.63
C THR A 139 -2.04 -8.99 15.72
N LEU A 140 -1.59 -8.17 14.77
CA LEU A 140 -0.50 -8.52 13.86
C LEU A 140 0.87 -8.58 14.56
N SER A 141 1.06 -7.81 15.63
CA SER A 141 2.23 -7.87 16.49
C SER A 141 2.27 -9.15 17.33
N PHE A 142 1.10 -9.60 17.78
CA PHE A 142 0.95 -10.86 18.50
C PHE A 142 1.17 -12.07 17.57
N ASP A 143 0.74 -11.98 16.30
CA ASP A 143 0.92 -13.05 15.31
C ASP A 143 2.40 -13.21 14.90
N LYS A 144 2.89 -14.45 14.88
CA LYS A 144 4.33 -14.75 14.69
C LYS A 144 4.87 -14.38 13.31
N ARG A 145 4.01 -14.29 12.27
CA ARG A 145 4.45 -14.18 10.87
C ARG A 145 5.25 -12.91 10.56
N ARG A 146 4.79 -11.76 11.07
CA ARG A 146 5.42 -10.44 10.88
C ARG A 146 5.45 -9.62 12.17
N SER A 147 5.55 -10.31 13.31
CA SER A 147 5.48 -9.72 14.65
C SER A 147 6.42 -8.53 14.85
N GLU A 148 7.70 -8.69 14.47
CA GLU A 148 8.70 -7.62 14.62
C GLU A 148 8.31 -6.35 13.86
N PHE A 149 7.88 -6.49 12.60
CA PHE A 149 7.48 -5.36 11.78
C PHE A 149 6.29 -4.61 12.41
N PHE A 150 5.22 -5.33 12.73
CA PHE A 150 4.02 -4.69 13.28
C PHE A 150 4.20 -4.17 14.70
N SER A 151 5.05 -4.79 15.51
CA SER A 151 5.42 -4.27 16.84
C SER A 151 6.12 -2.91 16.73
N LYS A 152 7.03 -2.76 15.75
CA LYS A 152 7.66 -1.46 15.45
C LYS A 152 6.63 -0.42 15.01
N GLU A 153 5.72 -0.78 14.11
CA GLU A 153 4.65 0.12 13.67
C GLU A 153 3.74 0.56 14.84
N LEU A 154 3.40 -0.36 15.75
CA LEU A 154 2.58 -0.04 16.94
C LEU A 154 3.33 0.87 17.92
N ILE A 155 4.62 0.65 18.15
CA ILE A 155 5.46 1.53 18.98
C ILE A 155 5.52 2.95 18.39
N ILE A 156 5.75 3.05 17.07
CA ILE A 156 5.78 4.35 16.39
C ILE A 156 4.43 5.06 16.50
N LEU A 157 3.32 4.33 16.29
CA LEU A 157 1.99 4.91 16.46
C LEU A 157 1.77 5.47 17.87
N LEU A 158 2.16 4.71 18.91
CA LEU A 158 2.05 5.17 20.29
C LEU A 158 2.92 6.41 20.57
N LYS A 159 4.13 6.51 19.96
CA LYS A 159 4.98 7.71 20.04
C LYS A 159 4.32 8.93 19.41
N LEU A 160 3.68 8.76 18.23
CA LEU A 160 2.95 9.85 17.56
C LEU A 160 1.75 10.34 18.38
N ILE A 161 1.06 9.43 19.06
CA ILE A 161 -0.04 9.78 19.99
C ILE A 161 0.50 10.51 21.21
N ASP A 162 1.58 10.02 21.81
CA ASP A 162 2.24 10.59 23.00
C ASP A 162 2.71 12.03 22.74
N GLN A 163 3.20 12.29 21.53
CA GLN A 163 3.59 13.61 21.05
C GLN A 163 2.38 14.51 20.66
N LYS A 164 1.14 14.02 20.79
CA LYS A 164 -0.11 14.71 20.41
C LYS A 164 -0.20 15.11 18.92
N LEU A 165 0.59 14.48 18.07
CA LEU A 165 0.57 14.70 16.62
C LEU A 165 -0.63 14.03 15.95
N ILE A 166 -1.13 12.94 16.55
CA ILE A 166 -2.29 12.18 16.08
C ILE A 166 -3.26 11.97 17.23
N ASP A 167 -4.54 12.13 16.96
CA ASP A 167 -5.61 11.88 17.90
C ASP A 167 -6.02 10.40 17.89
N VAL A 168 -5.96 9.76 19.06
CA VAL A 168 -6.30 8.33 19.24
C VAL A 168 -7.74 8.00 18.84
N ASP A 169 -8.67 8.92 19.03
CA ASP A 169 -10.09 8.70 18.76
C ASP A 169 -10.40 8.66 17.24
N THR A 170 -9.47 9.09 16.39
CA THR A 170 -9.61 9.09 14.93
C THR A 170 -9.01 7.87 14.24
N LEU A 171 -8.38 6.94 14.98
CA LEU A 171 -7.57 5.84 14.47
C LEU A 171 -8.38 4.66 13.95
N TYR A 172 -9.16 4.90 12.91
CA TYR A 172 -9.82 3.87 12.10
C TYR A 172 -9.25 3.86 10.69
N GLY A 173 -8.86 2.69 10.21
CA GLY A 173 -8.19 2.54 8.92
C GLY A 173 -8.24 1.13 8.35
N SER A 174 -7.17 0.70 7.70
CA SER A 174 -7.06 -0.64 7.15
C SER A 174 -6.80 -1.70 8.23
N TRP A 175 -7.01 -2.95 7.86
CA TRP A 175 -6.68 -4.12 8.68
C TRP A 175 -5.18 -4.23 9.03
N ALA A 176 -4.31 -3.63 8.20
CA ALA A 176 -2.86 -3.64 8.39
C ALA A 176 -2.33 -2.43 9.17
N GLY A 177 -3.22 -1.54 9.64
CA GLY A 177 -2.81 -0.35 10.38
C GLY A 177 -2.52 0.87 9.50
N ALA A 178 -2.83 0.83 8.20
CA ALA A 178 -2.69 1.99 7.33
C ALA A 178 -3.84 2.98 7.53
N PHE A 179 -3.53 4.28 7.44
CA PHE A 179 -4.36 5.37 7.91
C PHE A 179 -4.53 6.50 6.89
N GLY A 180 -5.72 7.11 6.90
CA GLY A 180 -6.00 8.35 6.18
C GLY A 180 -6.20 8.19 4.68
N ASN A 181 -6.26 9.33 3.98
CA ASN A 181 -6.58 9.42 2.55
C ASN A 181 -5.60 8.66 1.64
N PHE A 182 -4.34 8.57 2.04
CA PHE A 182 -3.26 7.91 1.30
C PHE A 182 -2.74 6.64 1.97
N GLN A 183 -3.44 6.10 2.96
CA GLN A 183 -3.13 4.82 3.61
C GLN A 183 -1.68 4.74 4.13
N PHE A 184 -1.26 5.74 4.91
CA PHE A 184 0.07 5.76 5.52
C PHE A 184 0.17 4.76 6.66
N MET A 185 1.25 4.00 6.70
CA MET A 185 1.68 3.26 7.88
C MET A 185 2.24 4.22 8.93
N PRO A 186 2.20 3.89 10.23
CA PRO A 186 2.78 4.75 11.28
C PRO A 186 4.21 5.20 11.00
N SER A 187 5.08 4.33 10.51
CA SER A 187 6.45 4.68 10.11
C SER A 187 6.48 5.67 8.94
N SER A 188 5.53 5.60 8.02
CA SER A 188 5.43 6.57 6.93
C SER A 188 4.94 7.92 7.44
N ILE A 189 4.07 7.94 8.45
CA ILE A 189 3.64 9.18 9.11
C ILE A 189 4.82 9.85 9.80
N GLU A 190 5.55 9.11 10.64
CA GLU A 190 6.72 9.62 11.36
C GLU A 190 7.76 10.24 10.42
N ASN A 191 8.04 9.60 9.29
CA ASN A 191 9.10 10.02 8.39
C ASN A 191 8.70 11.08 7.36
N TYR A 192 7.42 11.14 6.98
CA TYR A 192 7.01 11.92 5.80
C TYR A 192 5.77 12.80 5.99
N ALA A 193 4.92 12.54 7.00
CA ALA A 193 3.75 13.36 7.19
C ALA A 193 4.11 14.77 7.69
N ILE A 194 3.31 15.73 7.29
CA ILE A 194 3.50 17.13 7.64
C ILE A 194 2.16 17.78 7.97
N ASP A 195 2.16 18.65 8.97
CA ASP A 195 1.11 19.60 9.25
C ASP A 195 1.26 20.76 8.23
N TYR A 196 0.49 20.68 7.14
CA TYR A 196 0.61 21.64 6.04
C TYR A 196 -0.24 22.89 6.26
N ASP A 197 -1.37 22.77 6.94
CA ASP A 197 -2.26 23.89 7.28
C ASP A 197 -1.85 24.60 8.59
N LYS A 198 -0.81 24.08 9.29
CA LYS A 198 -0.18 24.66 10.48
C LYS A 198 -1.11 24.78 11.70
N ASN A 199 -1.97 23.80 11.87
CA ASN A 199 -2.85 23.74 13.03
C ASN A 199 -2.25 22.94 14.23
N ASN A 200 -0.97 22.54 14.15
CA ASN A 200 -0.20 21.72 15.09
C ASN A 200 -0.68 20.27 15.21
N LYS A 201 -1.38 19.75 14.19
CA LYS A 201 -1.80 18.35 14.08
C LYS A 201 -1.50 17.79 12.71
N ILE A 202 -1.42 16.49 12.61
CA ILE A 202 -1.30 15.75 11.35
C ILE A 202 -2.61 15.01 11.11
N GLU A 203 -3.48 15.58 10.28
CA GLU A 203 -4.85 15.08 10.09
C GLU A 203 -5.05 14.42 8.71
N LEU A 204 -4.38 13.30 8.47
CA LEU A 204 -4.34 12.61 7.17
C LEU A 204 -5.69 12.12 6.65
N LYS A 205 -6.74 12.14 7.48
CA LYS A 205 -8.10 11.76 7.12
C LYS A 205 -9.01 12.97 6.92
N GLN A 206 -8.94 13.96 7.80
CA GLN A 206 -9.83 15.11 7.85
C GLN A 206 -9.30 16.30 7.05
N SER A 207 -7.98 16.56 7.10
CA SER A 207 -7.33 17.65 6.37
C SER A 207 -6.83 17.15 5.01
N LEU A 208 -7.46 17.64 3.93
CA LEU A 208 -6.96 17.34 2.58
C LEU A 208 -5.60 18.01 2.31
N PRO A 209 -5.31 19.23 2.80
CA PRO A 209 -3.99 19.85 2.69
C PRO A 209 -2.88 18.98 3.30
N ASP A 210 -3.05 18.48 4.53
CA ASP A 210 -2.07 17.62 5.18
C ASP A 210 -1.87 16.32 4.41
N ALA A 211 -2.97 15.68 4.02
CA ALA A 211 -2.93 14.40 3.33
C ALA A 211 -2.19 14.51 1.98
N VAL A 212 -2.52 15.49 1.15
CA VAL A 212 -1.91 15.70 -0.18
C VAL A 212 -0.46 16.13 -0.04
N ALA A 213 -0.15 17.07 0.86
CA ALA A 213 1.20 17.54 1.06
C ALA A 213 2.11 16.46 1.69
N SER A 214 1.60 15.65 2.61
CA SER A 214 2.33 14.49 3.17
C SER A 214 2.65 13.46 2.09
N ALA A 215 1.69 13.13 1.22
CA ALA A 215 1.92 12.22 0.09
C ALA A 215 2.98 12.77 -0.87
N ALA A 216 2.92 14.05 -1.21
CA ALA A 216 3.91 14.71 -2.05
C ALA A 216 5.29 14.73 -1.39
N ASN A 217 5.36 15.03 -0.09
CA ASN A 217 6.62 14.99 0.67
C ASN A 217 7.23 13.60 0.67
N TYR A 218 6.41 12.55 0.89
CA TYR A 218 6.88 11.16 0.83
C TYR A 218 7.49 10.85 -0.54
N ILE A 219 6.74 11.05 -1.62
CA ILE A 219 7.17 10.75 -2.99
C ILE A 219 8.44 11.55 -3.36
N SER A 220 8.51 12.82 -2.99
CA SER A 220 9.69 13.67 -3.20
C SER A 220 10.91 13.14 -2.44
N LYS A 221 10.76 12.82 -1.14
CA LYS A 221 11.85 12.34 -0.26
C LYS A 221 12.43 10.99 -0.69
N ILE A 222 11.64 10.12 -1.30
CA ILE A 222 12.15 8.85 -1.84
C ILE A 222 12.82 8.99 -3.20
N GLY A 223 12.95 10.22 -3.71
CA GLY A 223 13.75 10.54 -4.89
C GLY A 223 12.98 10.54 -6.20
N TRP A 224 11.70 10.97 -6.20
CA TRP A 224 10.92 11.16 -7.41
C TRP A 224 11.57 12.19 -8.35
N GLU A 225 11.61 11.86 -9.63
CA GLU A 225 12.12 12.75 -10.68
C GLU A 225 10.93 13.41 -11.39
N TYR A 226 10.76 14.71 -11.13
CA TYR A 226 9.68 15.52 -11.70
C TYR A 226 9.70 15.49 -13.23
N GLN A 227 8.53 15.29 -13.83
CA GLN A 227 8.30 15.17 -15.29
C GLN A 227 8.96 13.97 -15.96
N SER A 228 9.53 13.03 -15.21
CA SER A 228 10.07 11.79 -15.76
C SER A 228 8.99 10.70 -15.86
N SER A 229 9.02 9.94 -16.94
CA SER A 229 8.09 8.82 -17.16
C SER A 229 8.25 7.72 -16.13
N CYS A 230 7.13 7.09 -15.77
CA CYS A 230 7.07 5.91 -14.91
C CYS A 230 7.33 4.62 -15.70
N PHE A 231 6.64 4.44 -16.81
CA PHE A 231 6.77 3.28 -17.69
C PHE A 231 6.23 3.55 -19.09
N HIS A 232 6.54 2.63 -20.02
CA HIS A 232 5.83 2.45 -21.29
C HIS A 232 5.32 1.01 -21.40
N LYS A 233 4.04 0.83 -21.79
CA LYS A 233 3.52 -0.48 -22.21
C LYS A 233 4.15 -0.81 -23.55
N VAL A 234 4.59 -2.06 -23.73
CA VAL A 234 5.34 -2.48 -24.91
C VAL A 234 4.86 -3.82 -25.43
N GLU A 235 5.15 -4.09 -26.68
CA GLU A 235 4.93 -5.37 -27.33
C GLU A 235 6.27 -6.10 -27.57
N LEU A 236 6.22 -7.42 -27.51
CA LEU A 236 7.36 -8.30 -27.72
C LEU A 236 7.18 -9.03 -29.05
N THR A 237 8.01 -8.75 -30.05
CA THR A 237 7.96 -9.43 -31.38
C THR A 237 8.65 -10.78 -31.38
N LYS A 238 9.41 -11.10 -30.33
CA LYS A 238 10.12 -12.38 -30.15
C LYS A 238 10.32 -12.69 -28.66
N PRO A 239 10.49 -13.96 -28.28
CA PRO A 239 10.75 -14.35 -26.89
C PRO A 239 12.00 -13.67 -26.33
N ILE A 240 11.88 -13.17 -25.09
CA ILE A 240 13.00 -12.59 -24.34
C ILE A 240 13.39 -13.55 -23.21
N SER A 241 14.69 -13.78 -23.03
CA SER A 241 15.21 -14.65 -21.97
C SER A 241 14.76 -14.16 -20.59
N LYS A 242 14.26 -15.09 -19.74
CA LYS A 242 13.78 -14.82 -18.37
C LYS A 242 14.76 -14.03 -17.52
N LYS A 243 16.08 -14.14 -17.74
CA LYS A 243 17.11 -13.38 -17.03
C LYS A 243 17.01 -11.86 -17.17
N TYR A 244 16.33 -11.37 -18.21
CA TYR A 244 16.11 -9.94 -18.45
C TYR A 244 14.80 -9.41 -17.88
N ILE A 245 13.89 -10.31 -17.46
CA ILE A 245 12.55 -9.97 -17.05
C ILE A 245 12.49 -9.83 -15.52
N ASN A 246 11.85 -8.77 -15.04
CA ASN A 246 11.56 -8.58 -13.63
C ASN A 246 10.13 -9.03 -13.33
N THR A 247 9.99 -9.97 -12.40
CA THR A 247 8.71 -10.53 -11.93
C THR A 247 8.49 -10.30 -10.42
N SER A 248 9.41 -9.58 -9.76
CA SER A 248 9.39 -9.29 -8.32
C SER A 248 9.52 -7.80 -8.04
N ALA A 249 8.68 -7.30 -7.15
CA ALA A 249 8.69 -5.91 -6.69
C ALA A 249 9.78 -5.61 -5.63
N LYS A 250 10.57 -6.59 -5.21
CA LYS A 250 11.61 -6.38 -4.18
C LYS A 250 12.73 -5.46 -4.67
N LYS A 251 13.14 -5.63 -5.92
CA LYS A 251 14.17 -4.83 -6.58
C LYS A 251 14.04 -5.01 -8.08
N ILE A 252 14.00 -3.91 -8.81
CA ILE A 252 14.07 -3.93 -10.28
C ILE A 252 15.54 -4.00 -10.68
N LYS A 253 15.84 -4.87 -11.63
CA LYS A 253 17.18 -5.17 -12.13
C LYS A 253 17.22 -5.08 -13.65
N ASN A 254 18.41 -5.23 -14.22
CA ASN A 254 18.59 -5.35 -15.66
C ASN A 254 18.16 -4.13 -16.46
N TYR A 255 18.39 -2.93 -15.93
CA TYR A 255 18.28 -1.71 -16.70
C TYR A 255 19.21 -1.75 -17.92
N ARG A 256 18.68 -1.49 -19.11
CA ARG A 256 19.39 -1.47 -20.38
C ARG A 256 18.92 -0.28 -21.22
N THR A 257 19.76 0.14 -22.15
CA THR A 257 19.40 1.21 -23.09
C THR A 257 18.23 0.80 -23.98
N ILE A 258 17.43 1.77 -24.39
CA ILE A 258 16.31 1.57 -25.31
C ILE A 258 16.78 0.94 -26.61
N ASN A 259 17.93 1.35 -27.15
CA ASN A 259 18.54 0.71 -28.34
C ASN A 259 18.72 -0.81 -28.15
N LEU A 260 19.17 -1.26 -26.96
CA LEU A 260 19.29 -2.70 -26.69
C LEU A 260 17.93 -3.40 -26.67
N TRP A 261 16.91 -2.76 -26.11
CA TRP A 261 15.57 -3.31 -26.07
C TRP A 261 14.95 -3.43 -27.47
N LYS A 262 15.13 -2.42 -28.35
CA LYS A 262 14.76 -2.50 -29.79
C LYS A 262 15.43 -3.70 -30.47
N LYS A 263 16.74 -3.89 -30.28
CA LYS A 263 17.48 -5.06 -30.84
C LYS A 263 16.95 -6.39 -30.29
N LYS A 264 16.37 -6.42 -29.10
CA LYS A 264 15.75 -7.60 -28.50
C LYS A 264 14.29 -7.84 -28.93
N GLY A 265 13.75 -7.02 -29.82
CA GLY A 265 12.41 -7.18 -30.37
C GLY A 265 11.32 -6.55 -29.49
N ILE A 266 11.64 -5.54 -28.71
CA ILE A 266 10.64 -4.68 -28.08
C ILE A 266 10.31 -3.56 -29.06
N VAL A 267 9.02 -3.36 -29.32
CA VAL A 267 8.45 -2.34 -30.21
C VAL A 267 7.57 -1.36 -29.45
N ASP A 268 7.02 -0.35 -30.13
CA ASP A 268 6.22 0.76 -29.58
C ASP A 268 7.01 1.68 -28.62
N ILE A 269 8.30 1.86 -28.91
CA ILE A 269 9.23 2.67 -28.11
C ILE A 269 10.05 3.67 -28.95
N GLU A 270 9.59 3.99 -30.14
CA GLU A 270 10.27 4.87 -31.08
C GLU A 270 10.44 6.29 -30.55
N GLN A 271 9.46 6.76 -29.78
CA GLN A 271 9.44 8.10 -29.15
C GLN A 271 10.41 8.23 -27.97
N ILE A 272 11.03 7.13 -27.51
CA ILE A 272 11.95 7.15 -26.37
C ILE A 272 13.39 7.23 -26.89
N SER A 273 14.19 8.14 -26.32
CA SER A 273 15.60 8.26 -26.67
C SER A 273 16.35 6.94 -26.49
N ASP A 274 17.12 6.54 -27.48
CA ASP A 274 17.92 5.31 -27.49
C ASP A 274 18.92 5.20 -26.34
N LYS A 275 19.34 6.33 -25.74
CA LYS A 275 20.26 6.40 -24.62
C LYS A 275 19.58 6.17 -23.26
N ASN A 276 18.28 6.37 -23.18
CA ASN A 276 17.53 6.16 -21.95
C ASN A 276 17.65 4.70 -21.51
N LYS A 277 17.68 4.48 -20.20
CA LYS A 277 17.72 3.15 -19.61
C LYS A 277 16.34 2.80 -19.05
N ALA A 278 15.91 1.59 -19.31
CA ALA A 278 14.68 1.01 -18.75
C ALA A 278 14.90 -0.46 -18.41
N ALA A 279 14.05 -1.00 -17.55
CA ALA A 279 14.03 -2.41 -17.21
C ALA A 279 12.71 -3.05 -17.68
N LEU A 280 12.75 -4.29 -18.15
CA LEU A 280 11.56 -5.02 -18.56
C LEU A 280 10.87 -5.66 -17.36
N VAL A 281 9.58 -5.36 -17.19
CA VAL A 281 8.70 -5.92 -16.14
C VAL A 281 7.54 -6.65 -16.82
N ILE A 282 7.31 -7.90 -16.42
CA ILE A 282 6.15 -8.72 -16.80
C ILE A 282 5.57 -9.31 -15.51
N PRO A 283 4.56 -8.65 -14.89
CA PRO A 283 4.13 -8.99 -13.53
C PRO A 283 3.55 -10.39 -13.39
N ASP A 284 2.92 -10.91 -14.45
CA ASP A 284 2.18 -12.18 -14.40
C ASP A 284 3.00 -13.39 -14.83
N LEU A 285 4.23 -13.19 -15.33
CA LEU A 285 5.06 -14.29 -15.85
C LEU A 285 5.34 -15.40 -14.83
N ALA A 286 5.28 -15.07 -13.53
CA ALA A 286 5.46 -16.05 -12.46
C ALA A 286 4.19 -16.86 -12.12
N VAL A 287 3.02 -16.46 -12.66
CA VAL A 287 1.69 -16.95 -12.24
C VAL A 287 0.91 -17.56 -13.41
N ILE A 288 1.28 -17.25 -14.66
CA ILE A 288 0.53 -17.64 -15.85
C ILE A 288 1.13 -18.91 -16.47
N GLU A 289 0.27 -19.90 -16.75
CA GLU A 289 0.54 -21.00 -17.67
C GLU A 289 0.94 -20.46 -19.06
N GLU A 290 1.81 -21.18 -19.75
CA GLU A 290 2.59 -20.77 -20.93
C GLU A 290 1.83 -20.13 -22.12
N ASN A 291 0.51 -20.03 -22.08
CA ASN A 291 -0.34 -19.62 -23.23
C ASN A 291 -1.14 -18.33 -23.04
N LYS A 292 -0.92 -17.52 -22.00
CA LYS A 292 -1.59 -16.22 -21.85
C LYS A 292 -0.63 -15.08 -22.06
N ASN A 293 -0.99 -14.14 -22.94
CA ASN A 293 -0.25 -12.90 -23.16
C ASN A 293 -0.30 -12.02 -21.89
N SER A 294 0.81 -11.99 -21.16
CA SER A 294 0.98 -11.05 -20.04
C SER A 294 1.40 -9.70 -20.56
N PRO A 295 0.80 -8.59 -20.10
CA PRO A 295 1.24 -7.27 -20.48
C PRO A 295 2.68 -7.02 -20.05
N ALA A 296 3.47 -6.43 -20.96
CA ALA A 296 4.88 -6.12 -20.76
C ALA A 296 5.08 -4.60 -20.65
N PHE A 297 6.03 -4.20 -19.79
CA PHE A 297 6.30 -2.79 -19.51
C PHE A 297 7.79 -2.53 -19.45
N LEU A 298 8.27 -1.51 -20.16
CA LEU A 298 9.56 -0.90 -19.89
C LEU A 298 9.38 0.16 -18.81
N VAL A 299 10.00 -0.06 -17.64
CA VAL A 299 9.89 0.80 -16.47
C VAL A 299 11.15 1.62 -16.26
N PHE A 300 10.98 2.86 -15.76
CA PHE A 300 12.03 3.81 -15.46
C PHE A 300 12.21 3.98 -13.94
N ASP A 301 13.13 4.84 -13.53
CA ASP A 301 13.48 5.03 -12.12
C ASP A 301 12.29 5.45 -11.24
N ASN A 302 11.37 6.27 -11.75
CA ASN A 302 10.16 6.66 -11.03
C ASN A 302 9.25 5.47 -10.69
N TYR A 303 9.25 4.41 -11.48
CA TYR A 303 8.49 3.20 -11.14
C TYR A 303 8.99 2.55 -9.85
N GLU A 304 10.31 2.50 -9.60
CA GLU A 304 10.85 1.98 -8.34
C GLU A 304 10.44 2.83 -7.13
N LYS A 305 10.20 4.14 -7.32
CA LYS A 305 9.71 5.00 -6.24
C LYS A 305 8.28 4.60 -5.85
N ILE A 306 7.43 4.29 -6.84
CA ILE A 306 6.09 3.76 -6.54
C ILE A 306 6.16 2.39 -5.84
N LEU A 307 7.14 1.54 -6.18
CA LEU A 307 7.34 0.27 -5.46
C LEU A 307 7.83 0.43 -4.02
N LYS A 308 8.43 1.57 -3.66
CA LYS A 308 8.72 1.89 -2.25
C LYS A 308 7.46 2.27 -1.48
N TRP A 309 6.49 2.88 -2.15
CA TRP A 309 5.17 3.15 -1.59
C TRP A 309 4.39 1.86 -1.34
N ASN A 310 4.26 1.02 -2.38
CA ASN A 310 3.61 -0.28 -2.29
C ASN A 310 4.37 -1.32 -3.14
N ARG A 311 4.84 -2.40 -2.51
CA ARG A 311 5.67 -3.45 -3.13
C ARG A 311 4.86 -4.41 -4.00
N SER A 312 4.03 -3.87 -4.90
CA SER A 312 3.29 -4.64 -5.90
C SER A 312 3.58 -4.11 -7.30
N LEU A 313 4.06 -4.98 -8.20
CA LEU A 313 4.28 -4.59 -9.61
C LEU A 313 2.97 -4.12 -10.26
N ARG A 314 1.85 -4.78 -9.95
CA ARG A 314 0.53 -4.43 -10.48
C ARG A 314 0.07 -3.08 -9.96
N PHE A 315 0.30 -2.80 -8.67
CA PHE A 315 0.00 -1.49 -8.09
C PHE A 315 0.77 -0.37 -8.78
N GLY A 316 2.08 -0.53 -8.96
CA GLY A 316 2.93 0.46 -9.61
C GLY A 316 2.47 0.80 -11.02
N VAL A 317 2.21 -0.22 -11.86
CA VAL A 317 1.69 -0.01 -13.21
C VAL A 317 0.32 0.68 -13.17
N THR A 318 -0.57 0.30 -12.25
CA THR A 318 -1.92 0.84 -12.18
C THR A 318 -1.94 2.31 -11.77
N VAL A 319 -1.13 2.69 -10.77
CA VAL A 319 -0.99 4.11 -10.36
C VAL A 319 -0.49 4.95 -11.52
N CYS A 320 0.57 4.52 -12.19
CA CYS A 320 1.14 5.26 -13.31
C CYS A 320 0.19 5.31 -14.52
N THR A 321 -0.60 4.25 -14.76
CA THR A 321 -1.66 4.24 -15.79
C THR A 321 -2.73 5.28 -15.48
N LEU A 322 -3.23 5.31 -14.24
CA LEU A 322 -4.25 6.28 -13.86
C LEU A 322 -3.71 7.72 -13.90
N ALA A 323 -2.46 7.95 -13.47
CA ALA A 323 -1.80 9.25 -13.56
C ALA A 323 -1.71 9.74 -15.01
N ASN A 324 -1.32 8.88 -15.95
CA ASN A 324 -1.29 9.19 -17.37
C ASN A 324 -2.69 9.47 -17.95
N MET A 325 -3.71 8.69 -17.55
CA MET A 325 -5.10 8.96 -17.96
C MET A 325 -5.57 10.34 -17.48
N ILE A 326 -5.26 10.70 -16.24
CA ILE A 326 -5.61 12.02 -15.68
C ILE A 326 -4.88 13.12 -16.44
N LYS A 327 -3.58 12.98 -16.68
CA LYS A 327 -2.75 13.96 -17.41
C LYS A 327 -3.27 14.22 -18.83
N ASN A 328 -3.70 13.18 -19.54
CA ASN A 328 -4.19 13.31 -20.92
C ASN A 328 -5.60 13.90 -21.01
N GLU A 329 -6.36 13.94 -19.90
CA GLU A 329 -7.74 14.45 -19.85
C GLU A 329 -7.80 15.94 -19.39
N ILE A 330 -6.74 16.45 -18.75
CA ILE A 330 -6.63 17.82 -18.24
C ILE A 330 -6.04 18.74 -19.29
#